data_6eaaffa544253884e9234af2ef7d6b16
#
_entry.id   6eaaffa544253884e9234af2ef7d6b16
#
_cell.length_a   1.000
_cell.length_b   1.000
_cell.length_c   1.000
_cell.angle_alpha   90.00
_cell.angle_beta   90.00
_cell.angle_gamma   90.00
#
_symmetry.space_group_name_H-M   'P 1'
#
loop_
_entity.id
_entity.type
_entity.pdbx_description
1 polymer ?
#
loop_
_entity_poly.entity_id
_entity_poly.type
_entity_poly.pdbx_seq_one_letter_code
_entity_poly.pdbx_strand_id
1 'polypeptide(L)'
;MTEVIAGRKNKRKPSTALVLSLIMPGLGHIYCGRIVKGIILAFLSSILIPVLFGALSVNQSSIRMAVIIASLFLSIVIWLVAVIDSWYTARHTSESYVLKDYNRWYIYIILILMSTGNSTQLSFNIKSTLIEAFREVGIANYPTIVPNDRFLANKIAYKNSDPKRGDLVVFINPENRHQNYIKRIIAIAGDTIEIRDNEFYVNDQKLERQKFPQTVLDNIRIKIDGKPLEGDVFYEINGDAKYKIFIDKSSNDQESHNFAKITIPAHHCFVLGDNRNHSRDSRQVGPIPLATIKGRADYLYCPAKDWSRLGKIE
;
A
#
# COMPACT_ATOMS: atom_id res chain seq x y z
N MET A 1 5.79 61.65 10.77
CA MET A 1 7.01 61.29 10.01
C MET A 1 6.89 59.85 9.55
N THR A 2 6.29 59.60 8.41
CA THR A 2 6.21 58.30 7.75
C THR A 2 7.38 58.23 6.78
N GLU A 3 8.48 57.61 7.21
CA GLU A 3 9.54 57.24 6.28
C GLU A 3 8.99 56.26 5.25
N VAL A 4 8.76 56.74 4.04
CA VAL A 4 8.54 55.94 2.88
C VAL A 4 9.84 55.16 2.66
N ILE A 5 9.86 53.89 3.07
CA ILE A 5 10.95 52.98 2.71
C ILE A 5 10.94 52.89 1.17
N ALA A 6 11.85 53.64 0.53
CA ALA A 6 12.05 53.58 -0.89
C ALA A 6 12.33 52.12 -1.29
N GLY A 7 11.35 51.46 -1.87
CA GLY A 7 11.42 50.05 -2.21
C GLY A 7 12.65 49.77 -3.09
N ARG A 8 13.49 48.86 -2.64
CA ARG A 8 14.73 48.44 -3.35
C ARG A 8 14.33 47.87 -4.71
N LYS A 9 14.65 48.59 -5.77
CA LYS A 9 14.43 48.13 -7.15
C LYS A 9 15.43 47.00 -7.45
N ASN A 10 14.93 45.82 -7.77
CA ASN A 10 15.80 44.67 -8.08
C ASN A 10 15.29 43.92 -9.30
N LYS A 11 16.13 43.80 -10.32
CA LYS A 11 15.87 42.94 -11.47
C LYS A 11 15.67 41.48 -11.04
N ARG A 12 14.62 40.86 -11.48
CA ARG A 12 14.35 39.45 -11.18
C ARG A 12 15.19 38.54 -12.09
N LYS A 13 15.95 37.62 -11.45
CA LYS A 13 16.82 36.68 -12.17
C LYS A 13 16.04 35.47 -12.60
N PRO A 14 15.98 35.14 -13.92
CA PRO A 14 15.28 33.96 -14.42
C PRO A 14 15.81 32.65 -13.81
N SER A 15 17.12 32.54 -13.58
CA SER A 15 17.72 31.37 -12.93
C SER A 15 17.23 31.18 -11.50
N THR A 16 17.08 32.27 -10.72
CA THR A 16 16.54 32.17 -9.34
C THR A 16 15.06 31.75 -9.36
N ALA A 17 14.26 32.28 -10.28
CA ALA A 17 12.85 31.88 -10.41
C ALA A 17 12.71 30.40 -10.77
N LEU A 18 13.56 29.92 -11.69
CA LEU A 18 13.63 28.52 -12.08
C LEU A 18 13.99 27.61 -10.89
N VAL A 19 15.09 27.93 -10.17
CA VAL A 19 15.53 27.14 -9.01
C VAL A 19 14.44 27.09 -7.92
N LEU A 20 13.79 28.21 -7.62
CA LEU A 20 12.70 28.24 -6.66
C LEU A 20 11.52 27.37 -7.10
N SER A 21 11.16 27.36 -8.39
CA SER A 21 10.09 26.51 -8.91
C SER A 21 10.46 25.04 -9.01
N LEU A 22 11.76 24.70 -9.12
CA LEU A 22 12.27 23.33 -9.00
C LEU A 22 12.08 22.79 -7.58
N ILE A 23 12.32 23.63 -6.56
CA ILE A 23 12.14 23.24 -5.14
C ILE A 23 10.66 23.05 -4.82
N MET A 24 9.82 24.01 -5.23
CA MET A 24 8.38 23.96 -4.99
C MET A 24 7.64 24.67 -6.13
N PRO A 25 6.72 24.00 -6.84
CA PRO A 25 5.89 24.64 -7.88
C PRO A 25 5.22 25.89 -7.34
N GLY A 26 5.39 27.01 -8.08
CA GLY A 26 4.79 28.29 -7.72
C GLY A 26 5.70 29.27 -6.98
N LEU A 27 6.79 28.86 -6.30
CA LEU A 27 7.69 29.77 -5.60
C LEU A 27 8.36 30.77 -6.53
N GLY A 28 8.76 30.37 -7.73
CA GLY A 28 9.32 31.25 -8.73
C GLY A 28 8.35 32.33 -9.18
N HIS A 29 7.03 32.05 -9.22
CA HIS A 29 6.00 33.03 -9.52
C HIS A 29 5.83 34.04 -8.38
N ILE A 30 5.87 33.57 -7.12
CA ILE A 30 5.85 34.44 -5.94
C ILE A 30 7.07 35.35 -5.94
N TYR A 31 8.25 34.79 -6.30
CA TYR A 31 9.48 35.59 -6.47
C TYR A 31 9.32 36.69 -7.53
N CYS A 32 8.59 36.44 -8.61
CA CYS A 32 8.31 37.42 -9.68
C CYS A 32 7.12 38.33 -9.38
N GLY A 33 6.54 38.27 -8.17
CA GLY A 33 5.40 39.11 -7.77
C GLY A 33 4.04 38.59 -8.16
N ARG A 34 3.95 37.41 -8.76
CA ARG A 34 2.69 36.75 -9.16
C ARG A 34 2.19 35.81 -8.08
N ILE A 35 1.85 36.36 -6.90
CA ILE A 35 1.53 35.57 -5.69
C ILE A 35 0.33 34.63 -5.91
N VAL A 36 -0.76 35.10 -6.53
CA VAL A 36 -1.96 34.31 -6.78
C VAL A 36 -1.66 33.08 -7.64
N LYS A 37 -0.93 33.31 -8.76
CA LYS A 37 -0.51 32.22 -9.65
C LYS A 37 0.41 31.23 -8.94
N GLY A 38 1.33 31.72 -8.12
CA GLY A 38 2.22 30.89 -7.32
C GLY A 38 1.47 30.01 -6.31
N ILE A 39 0.50 30.56 -5.60
CA ILE A 39 -0.33 29.81 -4.65
C ILE A 39 -1.19 28.77 -5.36
N ILE A 40 -1.81 29.11 -6.48
CA ILE A 40 -2.61 28.15 -7.27
C ILE A 40 -1.75 26.96 -7.71
N LEU A 41 -0.56 27.19 -8.24
CA LEU A 41 0.35 26.11 -8.69
C LEU A 41 0.82 25.24 -7.52
N ALA A 42 1.14 25.84 -6.38
CA ALA A 42 1.49 25.13 -5.17
C ALA A 42 0.34 24.27 -4.67
N PHE A 43 -0.89 24.79 -4.67
CA PHE A 43 -2.09 24.08 -4.25
C PHE A 43 -2.42 22.91 -5.19
N LEU A 44 -2.39 23.14 -6.51
CA LEU A 44 -2.64 22.11 -7.51
C LEU A 44 -1.63 20.94 -7.38
N SER A 45 -0.35 21.26 -7.16
CA SER A 45 0.66 20.21 -6.95
C SER A 45 0.45 19.43 -5.65
N SER A 46 -0.06 20.06 -4.59
CA SER A 46 -0.31 19.40 -3.31
C SER A 46 -1.52 18.47 -3.30
N ILE A 47 -2.54 18.73 -4.12
CA ILE A 47 -3.75 17.89 -4.22
C ILE A 47 -3.48 16.54 -4.89
N LEU A 48 -2.51 16.49 -5.80
CA LEU A 48 -2.24 15.26 -6.56
C LEU A 48 -1.70 14.11 -5.70
N ILE A 49 -1.01 14.43 -4.61
CA ILE A 49 -0.53 13.42 -3.64
C ILE A 49 -1.70 12.69 -2.98
N PRO A 50 -2.71 13.35 -2.38
CA PRO A 50 -3.90 12.69 -1.86
C PRO A 50 -4.65 11.85 -2.89
N VAL A 51 -4.77 12.37 -4.13
CA VAL A 51 -5.44 11.64 -5.22
C VAL A 51 -4.71 10.35 -5.54
N LEU A 52 -3.36 10.39 -5.61
CA LEU A 52 -2.53 9.21 -5.82
C LEU A 52 -2.76 8.15 -4.73
N PHE A 53 -2.74 8.55 -3.47
CA PHE A 53 -2.97 7.62 -2.36
C PHE A 53 -4.43 7.15 -2.27
N GLY A 54 -5.40 8.02 -2.56
CA GLY A 54 -6.81 7.66 -2.63
C GLY A 54 -7.10 6.60 -3.71
N ALA A 55 -6.38 6.68 -4.84
CA ALA A 55 -6.49 5.69 -5.91
C ALA A 55 -6.11 4.27 -5.45
N LEU A 56 -5.21 4.12 -4.47
CA LEU A 56 -4.83 2.81 -3.93
C LEU A 56 -5.99 2.10 -3.21
N SER A 57 -7.01 2.85 -2.77
CA SER A 57 -8.21 2.30 -2.12
C SER A 57 -9.30 1.85 -3.09
N VAL A 58 -9.13 2.10 -4.41
CA VAL A 58 -10.11 1.71 -5.43
C VAL A 58 -10.02 0.21 -5.69
N ASN A 59 -11.15 -0.49 -5.57
CA ASN A 59 -11.21 -1.95 -5.72
C ASN A 59 -10.95 -2.43 -7.16
N GLN A 60 -11.33 -1.65 -8.16
CA GLN A 60 -11.15 -2.02 -9.56
C GLN A 60 -9.73 -1.71 -10.03
N SER A 61 -8.96 -2.76 -10.35
CA SER A 61 -7.52 -2.66 -10.66
C SER A 61 -7.20 -1.76 -11.86
N SER A 62 -8.01 -1.83 -12.93
CA SER A 62 -7.81 -1.01 -14.14
C SER A 62 -8.02 0.49 -13.86
N ILE A 63 -9.09 0.85 -13.13
CA ILE A 63 -9.35 2.23 -12.75
C ILE A 63 -8.25 2.75 -11.83
N ARG A 64 -7.84 1.95 -10.83
CA ARG A 64 -6.77 2.31 -9.92
C ARG A 64 -5.47 2.62 -10.64
N MET A 65 -5.02 1.73 -11.54
CA MET A 65 -3.79 1.95 -12.31
C MET A 65 -3.91 3.19 -13.22
N ALA A 66 -5.05 3.38 -13.87
CA ALA A 66 -5.29 4.56 -14.70
C ALA A 66 -5.19 5.86 -13.87
N VAL A 67 -5.81 5.91 -12.68
CA VAL A 67 -5.76 7.10 -11.80
C VAL A 67 -4.34 7.35 -11.29
N ILE A 68 -3.59 6.30 -10.91
CA ILE A 68 -2.19 6.43 -10.48
C ILE A 68 -1.33 7.00 -11.61
N ILE A 69 -1.41 6.42 -12.80
CA ILE A 69 -0.62 6.88 -13.96
C ILE A 69 -1.01 8.30 -14.34
N ALA A 70 -2.31 8.61 -14.40
CA ALA A 70 -2.80 9.95 -14.74
C ALA A 70 -2.36 10.99 -13.70
N SER A 71 -2.41 10.69 -12.39
CA SER A 71 -1.99 11.62 -11.35
C SER A 71 -0.48 11.86 -11.34
N LEU A 72 0.33 10.83 -11.58
CA LEU A 72 1.78 10.97 -11.75
C LEU A 72 2.14 11.81 -12.99
N PHE A 73 1.51 11.51 -14.12
CA PHE A 73 1.71 12.27 -15.34
C PHE A 73 1.33 13.75 -15.17
N LEU A 74 0.14 13.99 -14.60
CA LEU A 74 -0.34 15.35 -14.35
C LEU A 74 0.57 16.12 -13.38
N SER A 75 1.12 15.44 -12.36
CA SER A 75 2.09 16.03 -11.43
C SER A 75 3.34 16.51 -12.15
N ILE A 76 3.88 15.68 -13.03
CA ILE A 76 5.07 16.02 -13.84
C ILE A 76 4.76 17.20 -14.78
N VAL A 77 3.61 17.20 -15.43
CA VAL A 77 3.19 18.28 -16.34
C VAL A 77 3.06 19.59 -15.57
N ILE A 78 2.35 19.60 -14.44
CA ILE A 78 2.20 20.82 -13.61
C ILE A 78 3.55 21.34 -13.14
N TRP A 79 4.43 20.42 -12.72
CA TRP A 79 5.77 20.79 -12.27
C TRP A 79 6.61 21.42 -13.40
N LEU A 80 6.64 20.80 -14.58
CA LEU A 80 7.35 21.33 -15.74
C LEU A 80 6.78 22.68 -16.19
N VAL A 81 5.45 22.82 -16.26
CA VAL A 81 4.78 24.07 -16.58
C VAL A 81 5.15 25.16 -15.58
N ALA A 82 5.14 24.86 -14.27
CA ALA A 82 5.51 25.82 -13.24
C ALA A 82 6.98 26.28 -13.37
N VAL A 83 7.90 25.38 -13.70
CA VAL A 83 9.32 25.71 -13.89
C VAL A 83 9.53 26.60 -15.12
N ILE A 84 9.00 26.18 -16.28
CA ILE A 84 9.17 26.90 -17.54
C ILE A 84 8.49 28.29 -17.48
N ASP A 85 7.27 28.33 -16.98
CA ASP A 85 6.51 29.58 -16.91
C ASP A 85 7.09 30.56 -15.88
N SER A 86 7.68 30.08 -14.79
CA SER A 86 8.37 30.94 -13.83
C SER A 86 9.61 31.62 -14.44
N TRP A 87 10.36 30.88 -15.25
CA TRP A 87 11.50 31.41 -15.97
C TRP A 87 11.09 32.48 -17.01
N TYR A 88 10.03 32.19 -17.78
CA TYR A 88 9.45 33.14 -18.73
C TYR A 88 8.91 34.39 -18.03
N THR A 89 8.17 34.22 -16.93
CA THR A 89 7.63 35.30 -16.11
C THR A 89 8.76 36.20 -15.58
N ALA A 90 9.88 35.63 -15.10
CA ALA A 90 11.01 36.39 -14.60
C ALA A 90 11.69 37.24 -15.70
N ARG A 91 11.75 36.71 -16.94
CA ARG A 91 12.30 37.47 -18.10
C ARG A 91 11.46 38.69 -18.47
N HIS A 92 10.13 38.60 -18.29
CA HIS A 92 9.20 39.65 -18.62
C HIS A 92 8.81 40.54 -17.42
N THR A 93 9.38 40.28 -16.25
CA THR A 93 9.18 41.15 -15.09
C THR A 93 10.03 42.42 -15.22
N SER A 94 9.37 43.58 -15.04
CA SER A 94 9.99 44.90 -15.19
C SER A 94 11.27 45.01 -14.35
N GLU A 95 12.30 45.68 -14.91
CA GLU A 95 13.53 45.99 -14.20
C GLU A 95 13.30 46.94 -13.00
N SER A 96 12.19 47.69 -13.03
CA SER A 96 11.73 48.58 -11.95
C SER A 96 10.84 47.88 -10.90
N TYR A 97 10.85 46.53 -10.85
CA TYR A 97 10.03 45.80 -9.89
C TYR A 97 10.37 46.19 -8.44
N VAL A 98 9.36 46.68 -7.71
CA VAL A 98 9.48 47.02 -6.29
C VAL A 98 9.20 45.77 -5.45
N LEU A 99 10.14 45.44 -4.56
CA LEU A 99 10.03 44.31 -3.65
C LEU A 99 8.82 44.49 -2.72
N LYS A 100 7.99 43.49 -2.69
CA LYS A 100 6.85 43.41 -1.74
C LYS A 100 7.26 42.61 -0.49
N ASP A 101 6.49 42.74 0.58
CA ASP A 101 6.82 42.09 1.88
C ASP A 101 6.95 40.56 1.76
N TYR A 102 6.20 39.93 0.88
CA TYR A 102 6.30 38.48 0.63
C TYR A 102 7.54 38.07 -0.18
N ASN A 103 8.37 39.00 -0.65
CA ASN A 103 9.62 38.68 -1.35
C ASN A 103 10.84 38.60 -0.40
N ARG A 104 10.62 38.51 0.89
CA ARG A 104 11.69 38.31 1.87
C ARG A 104 12.07 36.84 1.92
N TRP A 105 13.38 36.53 2.03
CA TRP A 105 13.89 35.17 1.97
C TRP A 105 13.24 34.19 2.96
N TYR A 106 12.95 34.65 4.17
CA TYR A 106 12.32 33.83 5.21
C TYR A 106 10.86 33.43 4.86
N ILE A 107 10.15 34.22 4.07
CA ILE A 107 8.81 33.86 3.59
C ILE A 107 8.88 32.62 2.70
N TYR A 108 9.88 32.52 1.82
CA TYR A 108 10.06 31.31 1.00
C TYR A 108 10.33 30.06 1.86
N ILE A 109 11.17 30.21 2.91
CA ILE A 109 11.41 29.11 3.86
C ILE A 109 10.12 28.71 4.58
N ILE A 110 9.34 29.69 5.08
CA ILE A 110 8.06 29.41 5.72
C ILE A 110 7.10 28.68 4.76
N LEU A 111 6.98 29.12 3.51
CA LEU A 111 6.14 28.46 2.50
C LEU A 111 6.59 27.03 2.20
N ILE A 112 7.89 26.78 2.10
CA ILE A 112 8.45 25.43 1.92
C ILE A 112 8.11 24.57 3.15
N LEU A 113 8.36 25.06 4.36
CA LEU A 113 8.06 24.33 5.60
C LEU A 113 6.58 24.02 5.76
N MET A 114 5.69 24.98 5.44
CA MET A 114 4.26 24.74 5.45
C MET A 114 3.83 23.69 4.41
N SER A 115 4.41 23.74 3.21
CA SER A 115 4.09 22.78 2.17
C SER A 115 4.56 21.36 2.53
N THR A 116 5.77 21.22 3.07
CA THR A 116 6.31 19.92 3.51
C THR A 116 5.58 19.41 4.75
N GLY A 117 5.26 20.27 5.71
CA GLY A 117 4.52 19.92 6.92
C GLY A 117 3.13 19.37 6.61
N ASN A 118 2.40 20.02 5.71
CA ASN A 118 1.08 19.54 5.28
C ASN A 118 1.15 18.20 4.55
N SER A 119 2.15 17.97 3.70
CA SER A 119 2.31 16.71 2.97
C SER A 119 2.70 15.55 3.91
N THR A 120 3.52 15.80 4.93
CA THR A 120 3.88 14.79 5.93
C THR A 120 2.67 14.42 6.81
N GLN A 121 1.92 15.42 7.29
CA GLN A 121 0.70 15.19 8.09
C GLN A 121 -0.35 14.42 7.28
N LEU A 122 -0.54 14.78 6.00
CA LEU A 122 -1.47 14.10 5.11
C LEU A 122 -1.02 12.66 4.85
N SER A 123 0.25 12.42 4.58
CA SER A 123 0.82 11.08 4.40
C SER A 123 0.66 10.23 5.66
N PHE A 124 0.85 10.82 6.83
CA PHE A 124 0.61 10.16 8.12
C PHE A 124 -0.87 9.79 8.29
N ASN A 125 -1.80 10.69 8.00
CA ASN A 125 -3.23 10.42 8.08
C ASN A 125 -3.68 9.32 7.10
N ILE A 126 -3.16 9.33 5.87
CA ILE A 126 -3.43 8.28 4.88
C ILE A 126 -2.93 6.93 5.38
N LYS A 127 -1.66 6.86 5.84
CA LYS A 127 -1.06 5.64 6.37
C LYS A 127 -1.82 5.12 7.60
N SER A 128 -2.24 6.01 8.50
CA SER A 128 -2.95 5.63 9.71
C SER A 128 -4.38 5.15 9.44
N THR A 129 -5.06 5.67 8.41
CA THR A 129 -6.50 5.48 8.18
C THR A 129 -6.83 4.56 7.01
N LEU A 130 -6.10 4.64 5.90
CA LEU A 130 -6.49 3.98 4.65
C LEU A 130 -5.64 2.77 4.30
N ILE A 131 -4.30 2.92 4.35
CA ILE A 131 -3.37 1.92 3.81
C ILE A 131 -2.17 1.80 4.73
N GLU A 132 -1.75 0.58 4.99
CA GLU A 132 -0.53 0.29 5.74
C GLU A 132 0.37 -0.64 4.92
N ALA A 133 1.67 -0.33 4.87
CA ALA A 133 2.67 -1.15 4.19
C ALA A 133 3.26 -2.16 5.18
N PHE A 134 3.32 -3.41 4.75
CA PHE A 134 3.91 -4.52 5.50
C PHE A 134 5.01 -5.19 4.69
N ARG A 135 5.91 -5.86 5.39
CA ARG A 135 6.93 -6.74 4.84
C ARG A 135 6.73 -8.13 5.39
N GLU A 136 6.68 -9.13 4.50
CA GLU A 136 6.66 -10.54 4.92
C GLU A 136 8.05 -10.94 5.41
N VAL A 137 8.10 -11.58 6.56
CA VAL A 137 9.34 -12.08 7.15
C VAL A 137 9.41 -13.60 7.04
N GLY A 138 8.25 -14.25 7.19
CA GLY A 138 8.13 -15.70 7.24
C GLY A 138 7.82 -16.34 5.91
N ILE A 139 7.61 -17.63 5.96
CA ILE A 139 7.24 -18.47 4.81
C ILE A 139 5.78 -18.94 4.88
N ALA A 140 5.04 -18.50 5.89
CA ALA A 140 3.70 -19.03 6.19
C ALA A 140 2.66 -18.78 5.08
N ASN A 141 2.90 -17.81 4.19
CA ASN A 141 2.00 -17.48 3.09
C ASN A 141 2.61 -17.77 1.72
N TYR A 142 3.69 -18.57 1.68
CA TYR A 142 4.21 -19.09 0.41
C TYR A 142 3.16 -20.00 -0.25
N PRO A 143 2.91 -19.92 -1.57
CA PRO A 143 3.64 -19.17 -2.58
C PRO A 143 3.05 -17.77 -2.86
N THR A 144 1.94 -17.40 -2.22
CA THR A 144 1.23 -16.14 -2.50
C THR A 144 2.09 -14.93 -2.14
N ILE A 145 2.68 -14.93 -0.94
CA ILE A 145 3.65 -13.94 -0.49
C ILE A 145 4.91 -14.68 -0.04
N VAL A 146 6.07 -14.24 -0.51
CA VAL A 146 7.36 -14.84 -0.14
C VAL A 146 8.14 -13.92 0.82
N PRO A 147 9.15 -14.46 1.55
CA PRO A 147 9.97 -13.66 2.45
C PRO A 147 10.57 -12.43 1.75
N ASN A 148 10.51 -11.30 2.41
CA ASN A 148 10.92 -9.97 1.96
C ASN A 148 10.00 -9.28 0.95
N ASP A 149 8.92 -9.89 0.52
CA ASP A 149 7.87 -9.19 -0.21
C ASP A 149 7.35 -8.02 0.62
N ARG A 150 7.05 -6.91 -0.08
CA ARG A 150 6.38 -5.76 0.53
C ARG A 150 5.03 -5.56 -0.12
N PHE A 151 4.01 -5.48 0.71
CA PHE A 151 2.62 -5.39 0.27
C PHE A 151 1.86 -4.30 1.03
N LEU A 152 0.76 -3.87 0.44
CA LEU A 152 -0.16 -2.89 1.02
C LEU A 152 -1.39 -3.59 1.56
N ALA A 153 -1.73 -3.30 2.81
CA ALA A 153 -2.98 -3.70 3.42
C ALA A 153 -3.98 -2.52 3.40
N ASN A 154 -5.16 -2.79 2.89
CA ASN A 154 -6.28 -1.87 2.83
C ASN A 154 -7.04 -1.92 4.17
N LYS A 155 -6.91 -0.88 4.97
CA LYS A 155 -7.51 -0.78 6.31
C LYS A 155 -9.01 -0.52 6.29
N ILE A 156 -9.51 0.01 5.18
CA ILE A 156 -10.95 0.29 5.02
C ILE A 156 -11.70 -0.81 4.25
N ALA A 157 -11.03 -1.91 3.92
CA ALA A 157 -11.63 -3.01 3.15
C ALA A 157 -12.92 -3.54 3.78
N TYR A 158 -12.99 -3.51 5.12
CA TYR A 158 -14.12 -4.04 5.90
C TYR A 158 -14.95 -2.96 6.61
N LYS A 159 -14.81 -1.69 6.18
CA LYS A 159 -15.61 -0.59 6.75
C LYS A 159 -17.09 -0.70 6.37
N ASN A 160 -17.35 -1.13 5.13
CA ASN A 160 -18.70 -1.23 4.55
C ASN A 160 -19.00 -2.62 3.95
N SER A 161 -18.20 -3.61 4.28
CA SER A 161 -18.35 -5.00 3.79
C SER A 161 -17.74 -5.96 4.79
N ASP A 162 -18.32 -7.14 4.91
CA ASP A 162 -17.77 -8.20 5.75
C ASP A 162 -16.57 -8.89 5.08
N PRO A 163 -15.65 -9.45 5.88
CA PRO A 163 -14.61 -10.32 5.39
C PRO A 163 -15.17 -11.54 4.67
N LYS A 164 -14.50 -11.98 3.60
CA LYS A 164 -14.94 -13.11 2.79
C LYS A 164 -13.95 -14.27 2.88
N ARG A 165 -14.42 -15.49 2.61
CA ARG A 165 -13.54 -16.63 2.39
C ARG A 165 -12.58 -16.31 1.24
N GLY A 166 -11.32 -16.68 1.38
CA GLY A 166 -10.27 -16.37 0.43
C GLY A 166 -9.55 -15.02 0.66
N ASP A 167 -10.09 -14.10 1.47
CA ASP A 167 -9.39 -12.85 1.80
C ASP A 167 -8.11 -13.13 2.57
N LEU A 168 -7.00 -12.51 2.15
CA LEU A 168 -5.73 -12.55 2.88
C LEU A 168 -5.68 -11.33 3.82
N VAL A 169 -5.68 -11.58 5.13
CA VAL A 169 -5.85 -10.53 6.14
C VAL A 169 -4.63 -10.37 7.03
N VAL A 170 -4.32 -9.12 7.34
CA VAL A 170 -3.35 -8.76 8.38
C VAL A 170 -4.10 -8.53 9.68
N PHE A 171 -3.69 -9.19 10.74
CA PHE A 171 -4.32 -9.09 12.05
C PHE A 171 -3.30 -9.09 13.19
N ILE A 172 -3.70 -8.60 14.35
CA ILE A 172 -2.88 -8.60 15.56
C ILE A 172 -2.80 -10.03 16.08
N ASN A 173 -1.58 -10.56 16.26
CA ASN A 173 -1.38 -11.89 16.82
C ASN A 173 -2.02 -11.99 18.24
N PRO A 174 -2.96 -12.92 18.46
CA PRO A 174 -3.63 -13.05 19.77
C PRO A 174 -2.65 -13.42 20.91
N GLU A 175 -1.56 -14.11 20.62
CA GLU A 175 -0.56 -14.52 21.61
C GLU A 175 0.50 -13.43 21.86
N ASN A 176 0.74 -12.54 20.88
CA ASN A 176 1.70 -11.45 21.01
C ASN A 176 1.20 -10.20 20.27
N ARG A 177 0.58 -9.29 20.98
CA ARG A 177 -0.03 -8.07 20.42
C ARG A 177 0.95 -7.10 19.75
N HIS A 178 2.26 -7.29 19.92
CA HIS A 178 3.29 -6.49 19.25
C HIS A 178 3.61 -7.01 17.83
N GLN A 179 3.08 -8.17 17.46
CA GLN A 179 3.30 -8.79 16.15
C GLN A 179 2.01 -8.79 15.33
N ASN A 180 2.17 -8.52 14.04
CA ASN A 180 1.09 -8.69 13.08
C ASN A 180 1.31 -10.01 12.33
N TYR A 181 0.25 -10.78 12.20
CA TYR A 181 0.22 -11.98 11.37
C TYR A 181 -0.55 -11.69 10.09
N ILE A 182 -0.20 -12.41 9.05
CA ILE A 182 -0.96 -12.43 7.80
C ILE A 182 -1.38 -13.87 7.51
N LYS A 183 -2.68 -14.10 7.29
CA LYS A 183 -3.28 -15.40 6.99
C LYS A 183 -4.48 -15.23 6.08
N ARG A 184 -4.88 -16.34 5.46
CA ARG A 184 -6.06 -16.41 4.59
C ARG A 184 -7.30 -16.85 5.38
N ILE A 185 -8.41 -16.15 5.17
CA ILE A 185 -9.71 -16.54 5.74
C ILE A 185 -10.23 -17.76 5.00
N ILE A 186 -10.49 -18.83 5.75
CA ILE A 186 -11.02 -20.09 5.23
C ILE A 186 -12.49 -20.23 5.57
N ALA A 187 -12.90 -19.82 6.77
CA ALA A 187 -14.28 -19.85 7.20
C ALA A 187 -14.64 -18.56 7.95
N ILE A 188 -15.87 -18.10 7.82
CA ILE A 188 -16.42 -16.89 8.43
C ILE A 188 -17.48 -17.24 9.46
N ALA A 189 -17.98 -16.25 10.21
CA ALA A 189 -19.01 -16.43 11.22
C ALA A 189 -20.21 -17.23 10.68
N GLY A 190 -20.63 -18.26 11.42
CA GLY A 190 -21.71 -19.17 11.05
C GLY A 190 -21.31 -20.37 10.20
N ASP A 191 -20.11 -20.34 9.57
CA ASP A 191 -19.59 -21.52 8.88
C ASP A 191 -19.19 -22.62 9.87
N THR A 192 -19.22 -23.87 9.39
CA THR A 192 -18.55 -24.97 10.08
C THR A 192 -17.22 -25.27 9.42
N ILE A 193 -16.20 -25.59 10.20
CA ILE A 193 -14.88 -26.02 9.73
C ILE A 193 -14.50 -27.34 10.42
N GLU A 194 -13.94 -28.26 9.65
CA GLU A 194 -13.44 -29.54 10.11
C GLU A 194 -12.21 -29.93 9.30
N ILE A 195 -11.24 -30.60 9.92
CA ILE A 195 -10.11 -31.19 9.22
C ILE A 195 -10.10 -32.70 9.54
N ARG A 196 -10.23 -33.52 8.52
CA ARG A 196 -10.16 -34.98 8.59
C ARG A 196 -9.07 -35.48 7.64
N ASP A 197 -8.11 -36.20 8.15
CA ASP A 197 -7.00 -36.79 7.39
C ASP A 197 -6.29 -35.76 6.47
N ASN A 198 -5.97 -34.57 7.03
CA ASN A 198 -5.37 -33.43 6.34
C ASN A 198 -6.23 -32.79 5.24
N GLU A 199 -7.50 -33.21 5.11
CA GLU A 199 -8.45 -32.62 4.18
C GLU A 199 -9.38 -31.64 4.90
N PHE A 200 -9.61 -30.50 4.28
CA PHE A 200 -10.36 -29.39 4.86
C PHE A 200 -11.81 -29.41 4.37
N TYR A 201 -12.73 -29.28 5.29
CA TYR A 201 -14.18 -29.24 5.02
C TYR A 201 -14.75 -27.94 5.58
N VAL A 202 -15.45 -27.18 4.73
CA VAL A 202 -16.20 -25.98 5.13
C VAL A 202 -17.66 -26.23 4.79
N ASN A 203 -18.55 -26.12 5.80
CA ASN A 203 -19.97 -26.44 5.67
C ASN A 203 -20.20 -27.84 5.08
N ASP A 204 -19.46 -28.83 5.57
CA ASP A 204 -19.47 -30.23 5.13
C ASP A 204 -19.00 -30.46 3.68
N GLN A 205 -18.55 -29.41 2.99
CA GLN A 205 -18.00 -29.52 1.64
C GLN A 205 -16.48 -29.57 1.71
N LYS A 206 -15.89 -30.62 1.12
CA LYS A 206 -14.43 -30.73 0.98
C LYS A 206 -13.91 -29.61 0.09
N LEU A 207 -12.81 -28.93 0.50
CA LEU A 207 -12.14 -27.97 -0.34
C LEU A 207 -11.41 -28.70 -1.47
N GLU A 208 -11.80 -28.41 -2.70
CA GLU A 208 -11.20 -29.00 -3.88
C GLU A 208 -9.81 -28.41 -4.15
N ARG A 209 -8.88 -29.28 -4.57
CA ARG A 209 -7.53 -28.89 -4.92
C ARG A 209 -7.21 -29.26 -6.36
N GLN A 210 -6.74 -28.30 -7.13
CA GLN A 210 -6.27 -28.48 -8.51
C GLN A 210 -4.77 -28.24 -8.56
N LYS A 211 -3.99 -29.18 -9.10
CA LYS A 211 -2.55 -29.06 -9.16
C LYS A 211 -2.14 -27.84 -10.00
N PHE A 212 -1.26 -27.02 -9.45
CA PHE A 212 -0.72 -25.86 -10.15
C PHE A 212 0.45 -26.30 -11.06
N PRO A 213 0.57 -25.75 -12.30
CA PRO A 213 1.69 -26.06 -13.19
C PRO A 213 3.04 -25.67 -12.55
N GLN A 214 3.93 -26.61 -12.39
CA GLN A 214 5.20 -26.47 -11.66
C GLN A 214 6.19 -25.51 -12.34
N THR A 215 6.07 -25.34 -13.66
CA THR A 215 6.94 -24.46 -14.46
C THR A 215 6.91 -22.99 -14.04
N VAL A 216 5.83 -22.53 -13.41
CA VAL A 216 5.66 -21.14 -12.96
C VAL A 216 6.31 -20.89 -11.59
N LEU A 217 6.63 -21.96 -10.84
CA LEU A 217 7.15 -21.86 -9.47
C LEU A 217 8.67 -21.69 -9.40
N ASP A 218 9.38 -22.00 -10.48
CA ASP A 218 10.84 -22.01 -10.48
C ASP A 218 11.44 -20.63 -10.12
N ASN A 219 10.75 -19.55 -10.46
CA ASN A 219 11.21 -18.18 -10.20
C ASN A 219 11.02 -17.74 -8.73
N ILE A 220 10.15 -18.42 -7.97
CA ILE A 220 9.81 -18.05 -6.58
C ILE A 220 10.25 -19.11 -5.57
N ARG A 221 11.00 -20.14 -6.00
CA ARG A 221 11.52 -21.17 -5.08
C ARG A 221 12.28 -20.54 -3.92
N ILE A 222 11.90 -20.93 -2.72
CA ILE A 222 12.54 -20.50 -1.47
C ILE A 222 13.43 -21.63 -0.95
N LYS A 223 14.44 -21.24 -0.16
CA LYS A 223 15.30 -22.18 0.55
C LYS A 223 15.11 -21.94 2.05
N ILE A 224 15.04 -23.03 2.80
CA ILE A 224 15.07 -23.03 4.26
C ILE A 224 16.36 -23.74 4.67
N ASP A 225 17.19 -23.07 5.46
CA ASP A 225 18.50 -23.60 5.88
C ASP A 225 19.37 -24.10 4.72
N GLY A 226 19.35 -23.35 3.60
CA GLY A 226 20.12 -23.65 2.42
C GLY A 226 19.52 -24.75 1.51
N LYS A 227 18.50 -25.48 1.94
CA LYS A 227 17.82 -26.51 1.16
C LYS A 227 16.58 -25.95 0.47
N PRO A 228 16.32 -26.30 -0.81
CA PRO A 228 15.09 -25.90 -1.46
C PRO A 228 13.88 -26.50 -0.73
N LEU A 229 12.82 -25.71 -0.59
CA LEU A 229 11.54 -26.20 -0.08
C LEU A 229 10.92 -27.12 -1.14
N GLU A 230 10.76 -28.41 -0.80
CA GLU A 230 10.23 -29.44 -1.70
C GLU A 230 8.75 -29.66 -1.42
N GLY A 231 7.91 -29.48 -2.43
CA GLY A 231 6.46 -29.62 -2.28
C GLY A 231 5.71 -29.30 -3.56
N ASP A 232 4.40 -29.42 -3.45
CA ASP A 232 3.48 -29.12 -4.54
C ASP A 232 2.66 -27.88 -4.23
N VAL A 233 2.38 -27.09 -5.27
CA VAL A 233 1.44 -25.99 -5.22
C VAL A 233 0.11 -26.43 -5.82
N PHE A 234 -0.97 -26.03 -5.16
CA PHE A 234 -2.33 -26.29 -5.62
C PHE A 234 -3.11 -24.99 -5.67
N TYR A 235 -4.06 -24.92 -6.57
CA TYR A 235 -5.21 -24.04 -6.39
C TYR A 235 -6.21 -24.73 -5.45
N GLU A 236 -6.58 -24.06 -4.38
CA GLU A 236 -7.67 -24.50 -3.50
C GLU A 236 -8.91 -23.67 -3.79
N ILE A 237 -10.06 -24.33 -3.92
CA ILE A 237 -11.36 -23.73 -4.23
C ILE A 237 -12.20 -23.78 -2.95
N ASN A 238 -12.68 -22.60 -2.52
CA ASN A 238 -13.47 -22.45 -1.30
C ASN A 238 -14.67 -21.52 -1.60
N GLY A 239 -15.77 -22.11 -2.03
CA GLY A 239 -16.89 -21.36 -2.60
C GLY A 239 -16.46 -20.62 -3.87
N ASP A 240 -16.67 -19.31 -3.91
CA ASP A 240 -16.28 -18.47 -5.04
C ASP A 240 -14.78 -18.09 -5.03
N ALA A 241 -14.07 -18.39 -3.94
CA ALA A 241 -12.66 -18.06 -3.81
C ALA A 241 -11.76 -19.15 -4.39
N LYS A 242 -10.75 -18.74 -5.14
CA LYS A 242 -9.69 -19.60 -5.67
C LYS A 242 -8.34 -18.96 -5.37
N TYR A 243 -7.47 -19.68 -4.66
CA TYR A 243 -6.17 -19.18 -4.23
C TYR A 243 -5.12 -20.30 -4.22
N LYS A 244 -3.84 -19.91 -4.18
CA LYS A 244 -2.71 -20.85 -4.19
C LYS A 244 -2.39 -21.28 -2.77
N ILE A 245 -2.10 -22.56 -2.60
CA ILE A 245 -1.57 -23.14 -1.37
C ILE A 245 -0.34 -23.97 -1.68
N PHE A 246 0.53 -24.15 -0.69
CA PHE A 246 1.70 -25.01 -0.76
C PHE A 246 1.59 -26.13 0.29
N ILE A 247 1.91 -27.35 -0.14
CA ILE A 247 2.01 -28.54 0.71
C ILE A 247 3.42 -29.08 0.60
N ASP A 248 4.16 -29.04 1.70
CA ASP A 248 5.52 -29.55 1.80
C ASP A 248 5.49 -31.09 1.83
N LYS A 249 6.36 -31.71 1.01
CA LYS A 249 6.55 -33.16 0.98
C LYS A 249 7.62 -33.67 1.91
N SER A 250 8.53 -32.78 2.33
CA SER A 250 9.67 -33.13 3.18
C SER A 250 9.35 -33.07 4.67
N SER A 251 8.22 -32.44 5.02
CA SER A 251 7.80 -32.39 6.43
C SER A 251 7.35 -33.79 6.85
N ASN A 252 8.13 -34.40 7.75
CA ASN A 252 7.75 -35.63 8.45
C ASN A 252 6.51 -35.47 9.36
N ASP A 253 5.91 -34.29 9.41
CA ASP A 253 4.62 -34.01 10.02
C ASP A 253 3.47 -34.62 9.20
N GLN A 254 3.57 -35.94 8.98
CA GLN A 254 2.44 -36.80 8.67
C GLN A 254 1.54 -37.02 9.90
N GLU A 255 1.71 -36.27 10.98
CA GLU A 255 0.67 -36.18 11.97
C GLU A 255 -0.57 -35.64 11.24
N SER A 256 -1.51 -36.56 11.02
CA SER A 256 -2.80 -36.20 10.48
C SER A 256 -3.38 -35.12 11.38
N HIS A 257 -3.33 -33.90 10.93
CA HIS A 257 -3.89 -32.78 11.69
C HIS A 257 -5.41 -32.89 11.57
N ASN A 258 -5.99 -33.64 12.48
CA ASN A 258 -7.43 -33.71 12.63
C ASN A 258 -7.85 -32.53 13.51
N PHE A 259 -8.83 -31.78 13.07
CA PHE A 259 -9.43 -30.68 13.82
C PHE A 259 -10.94 -30.97 13.91
N ALA A 260 -11.43 -31.08 15.14
CA ALA A 260 -12.84 -31.39 15.39
C ALA A 260 -13.74 -30.31 14.76
N LYS A 261 -14.89 -30.75 14.25
CA LYS A 261 -15.87 -29.84 13.65
C LYS A 261 -16.31 -28.78 14.66
N ILE A 262 -16.11 -27.52 14.29
CA ILE A 262 -16.59 -26.38 15.07
C ILE A 262 -17.43 -25.46 14.17
N THR A 263 -18.36 -24.74 14.77
CA THR A 263 -19.03 -23.61 14.14
C THR A 263 -18.29 -22.33 14.50
N ILE A 264 -17.98 -21.50 13.51
CA ILE A 264 -17.27 -20.24 13.73
C ILE A 264 -18.19 -19.26 14.46
N PRO A 265 -17.77 -18.75 15.64
CA PRO A 265 -18.59 -17.83 16.42
C PRO A 265 -18.87 -16.52 15.67
N ALA A 266 -19.92 -15.82 16.07
CA ALA A 266 -20.18 -14.47 15.59
C ALA A 266 -18.96 -13.57 15.80
N HIS A 267 -18.67 -12.67 14.83
CA HIS A 267 -17.54 -11.75 14.85
C HIS A 267 -16.15 -12.43 14.88
N HIS A 268 -16.05 -13.69 14.45
CA HIS A 268 -14.78 -14.41 14.30
C HIS A 268 -14.63 -14.95 12.89
N CYS A 269 -13.41 -15.29 12.52
CA CYS A 269 -13.10 -16.05 11.32
C CYS A 269 -12.02 -17.08 11.61
N PHE A 270 -11.96 -18.13 10.78
CA PHE A 270 -10.92 -19.16 10.84
C PHE A 270 -9.91 -18.89 9.73
N VAL A 271 -8.64 -18.79 10.08
CA VAL A 271 -7.59 -18.42 9.16
C VAL A 271 -6.51 -19.47 9.07
N LEU A 272 -5.96 -19.68 7.86
CA LEU A 272 -4.84 -20.57 7.60
C LEU A 272 -3.73 -19.85 6.84
N GLY A 273 -2.49 -20.31 7.01
CA GLY A 273 -1.41 -19.96 6.11
C GLY A 273 -1.53 -20.68 4.77
N ASP A 274 -1.13 -20.02 3.68
CA ASP A 274 -1.10 -20.65 2.37
C ASP A 274 -0.04 -21.76 2.31
N ASN A 275 1.03 -21.67 3.11
CA ASN A 275 1.96 -22.76 3.37
C ASN A 275 1.42 -23.64 4.51
N ARG A 276 0.72 -24.68 4.16
CA ARG A 276 -0.06 -25.51 5.08
C ARG A 276 0.75 -26.18 6.17
N ASN A 277 1.99 -26.57 5.88
CA ASN A 277 2.85 -27.27 6.81
C ASN A 277 3.69 -26.32 7.68
N HIS A 278 3.93 -25.09 7.23
CA HIS A 278 4.79 -24.12 7.91
C HIS A 278 4.02 -22.86 8.34
N SER A 279 2.88 -23.05 9.00
CA SER A 279 2.05 -21.94 9.47
C SER A 279 1.50 -22.20 10.86
N ARG A 280 1.74 -21.26 11.79
CA ARG A 280 1.00 -21.16 13.04
C ARG A 280 -0.25 -20.33 12.79
N ASP A 281 -1.42 -20.94 12.90
CA ASP A 281 -2.69 -20.35 12.49
C ASP A 281 -3.88 -20.88 13.34
N SER A 282 -5.11 -20.75 12.87
CA SER A 282 -6.30 -21.11 13.63
C SER A 282 -6.39 -22.59 14.03
N ARG A 283 -5.58 -23.46 13.46
CA ARG A 283 -5.48 -24.86 13.91
C ARG A 283 -4.91 -24.96 15.33
N GLN A 284 -4.04 -24.01 15.71
CA GLN A 284 -3.42 -23.95 17.03
C GLN A 284 -4.07 -22.90 17.95
N VAL A 285 -4.44 -21.73 17.41
CA VAL A 285 -4.92 -20.60 18.20
C VAL A 285 -6.46 -20.44 18.21
N GLY A 286 -7.16 -21.27 17.43
CA GLY A 286 -8.62 -21.17 17.26
C GLY A 286 -9.05 -20.00 16.34
N PRO A 287 -10.37 -19.78 16.21
CA PRO A 287 -10.91 -18.66 15.44
C PRO A 287 -10.43 -17.31 15.98
N ILE A 288 -10.08 -16.39 15.08
CA ILE A 288 -9.61 -15.04 15.46
C ILE A 288 -10.77 -14.03 15.44
N PRO A 289 -10.82 -13.08 16.40
CA PRO A 289 -11.83 -12.03 16.39
C PRO A 289 -11.64 -11.06 15.21
N LEU A 290 -12.70 -10.72 14.49
CA LEU A 290 -12.66 -9.74 13.39
C LEU A 290 -12.12 -8.37 13.82
N ALA A 291 -12.34 -7.99 15.09
CA ALA A 291 -11.80 -6.75 15.67
C ALA A 291 -10.26 -6.68 15.68
N THR A 292 -9.57 -7.80 15.56
CA THR A 292 -8.10 -7.86 15.49
C THR A 292 -7.56 -7.62 14.07
N ILE A 293 -8.42 -7.66 13.05
CA ILE A 293 -8.04 -7.46 11.65
C ILE A 293 -7.70 -5.99 11.43
N LYS A 294 -6.49 -5.74 10.97
CA LYS A 294 -5.99 -4.40 10.61
C LYS A 294 -6.35 -4.01 9.18
N GLY A 295 -6.48 -4.98 8.29
CA GLY A 295 -6.82 -4.75 6.89
C GLY A 295 -6.63 -5.98 6.03
N ARG A 296 -7.05 -5.87 4.76
CA ARG A 296 -6.87 -6.90 3.74
C ARG A 296 -5.61 -6.64 2.94
N ALA A 297 -4.77 -7.65 2.73
CA ALA A 297 -3.61 -7.57 1.87
C ALA A 297 -4.05 -7.55 0.40
N ASP A 298 -4.03 -6.37 -0.23
CA ASP A 298 -4.61 -6.17 -1.57
C ASP A 298 -3.56 -6.12 -2.68
N TYR A 299 -2.35 -5.60 -2.39
CA TYR A 299 -1.42 -5.26 -3.45
C TYR A 299 0.05 -5.52 -3.07
N LEU A 300 0.73 -6.32 -3.88
CA LEU A 300 2.16 -6.56 -3.79
C LEU A 300 2.89 -5.46 -4.58
N TYR A 301 3.54 -4.51 -3.89
CA TYR A 301 4.16 -3.35 -4.53
C TYR A 301 5.68 -3.46 -4.69
N CYS A 302 6.32 -4.37 -3.97
CA CYS A 302 7.76 -4.61 -4.09
C CYS A 302 8.04 -6.11 -3.87
N PRO A 303 7.90 -6.92 -4.93
CA PRO A 303 8.24 -8.34 -4.90
C PRO A 303 9.72 -8.55 -4.61
N ALA A 304 10.04 -9.51 -3.74
CA ALA A 304 11.42 -9.78 -3.34
C ALA A 304 12.25 -10.48 -4.41
N LYS A 305 11.61 -11.21 -5.31
CA LYS A 305 12.29 -12.06 -6.31
C LYS A 305 11.84 -11.78 -7.74
N ASP A 306 10.58 -12.01 -8.03
CA ASP A 306 10.03 -11.96 -9.38
C ASP A 306 9.07 -10.77 -9.53
N TRP A 307 9.46 -9.79 -10.33
CA TRP A 307 8.68 -8.57 -10.57
C TRP A 307 7.41 -8.81 -11.39
N SER A 308 7.26 -9.98 -12.04
CA SER A 308 6.00 -10.36 -12.68
C SER A 308 4.85 -10.51 -11.67
N ARG A 309 5.18 -10.68 -10.38
CA ARG A 309 4.22 -10.76 -9.27
C ARG A 309 3.72 -9.40 -8.79
N LEU A 310 4.27 -8.29 -9.31
CA LEU A 310 3.79 -6.94 -9.00
C LEU A 310 2.31 -6.82 -9.33
N GLY A 311 1.47 -6.48 -8.38
CA GLY A 311 0.06 -6.34 -8.66
C GLY A 311 -0.85 -6.72 -7.51
N LYS A 312 -2.11 -7.00 -7.87
CA LYS A 312 -3.12 -7.46 -6.91
C LYS A 312 -2.74 -8.85 -6.38
N ILE A 313 -2.89 -9.04 -5.07
CA ILE A 313 -2.74 -10.34 -4.42
C ILE A 313 -4.04 -11.13 -4.65
N GLU A 314 -3.88 -12.37 -5.16
CA GLU A 314 -4.96 -13.31 -5.45
C GLU A 314 -5.02 -14.44 -4.43
#